data_5276646821c5cec7fb9a3d8277154266
#
_entry.id   5276646821c5cec7fb9a3d8277154266
#
_cell.length_a   1.000
_cell.length_b   1.000
_cell.length_c   1.000
_cell.angle_alpha   90.00
_cell.angle_beta   90.00
_cell.angle_gamma   90.00
#
_symmetry.space_group_name_H-M   'P 1'
#
loop_
_entity.id
_entity.type
_entity.pdbx_description
1 polymer ?
#
loop_
_entity_poly.entity_id
_entity_poly.type
_entity_poly.pdbx_seq_one_letter_code
_entity_poly.pdbx_strand_id
1 'polypeptide(L)'
;ISKHFVIWFAKTDAARFGRKNVRCLSVTPGNFDTPMGALESGQADVFKKHSALKRNGKPEEIAALFALLLDERLGFLTGADILMDGGVVASGASGLSK
;
A
#
# COMPACT_ATOMS: atom_id res chain seq x y z
N ILE A 1 15.53 3.78 -0.80
CA ILE A 1 14.68 4.47 -1.77
C ILE A 1 13.46 5.07 -1.11
N SER A 2 13.22 6.31 -1.43
CA SER A 2 12.09 7.03 -0.87
C SER A 2 10.76 6.44 -1.37
N LYS A 3 9.80 6.33 -0.46
CA LYS A 3 8.45 5.90 -0.82
C LYS A 3 7.86 6.83 -1.88
N HIS A 4 8.12 8.13 -1.77
CA HIS A 4 7.61 9.09 -2.74
C HIS A 4 8.21 8.84 -4.13
N PHE A 5 9.46 8.42 -4.17
CA PHE A 5 10.09 8.12 -5.45
C PHE A 5 9.41 6.92 -6.13
N VAL A 6 9.11 5.88 -5.36
CA VAL A 6 8.48 4.68 -5.91
C VAL A 6 7.11 5.03 -6.50
N ILE A 7 6.33 5.82 -5.78
CA ILE A 7 5.02 6.23 -6.27
C ILE A 7 5.17 7.10 -7.51
N TRP A 8 6.11 8.03 -7.48
CA TRP A 8 6.36 8.90 -8.63
C TRP A 8 6.77 8.08 -9.85
N PHE A 9 7.64 7.11 -9.64
CA PHE A 9 8.11 6.26 -10.74
C PHE A 9 6.94 5.52 -11.39
N ALA A 10 6.09 4.92 -10.58
CA ALA A 10 4.95 4.18 -11.12
C ALA A 10 4.05 5.08 -11.94
N LYS A 11 3.75 6.27 -11.43
CA LYS A 11 2.85 7.18 -12.13
C LYS A 11 3.48 7.79 -13.37
N THR A 12 4.78 8.07 -13.29
CA THR A 12 5.46 8.75 -14.40
C THR A 12 5.78 7.79 -15.54
N ASP A 13 6.19 6.57 -15.21
CA ASP A 13 6.64 5.64 -16.23
C ASP A 13 5.55 4.72 -16.74
N ALA A 14 4.34 4.80 -16.17
CA ALA A 14 3.26 3.94 -16.61
C ALA A 14 2.98 4.11 -18.11
N ALA A 15 3.05 5.34 -18.61
CA ALA A 15 2.79 5.57 -20.02
C ALA A 15 3.83 4.90 -20.90
N ARG A 16 5.10 4.98 -20.48
CA ARG A 16 6.18 4.37 -21.24
C ARG A 16 6.06 2.86 -21.31
N PHE A 17 5.79 2.24 -20.14
CA PHE A 17 5.63 0.80 -20.08
C PHE A 17 4.35 0.35 -20.79
N GLY A 18 3.33 1.19 -20.74
CA GLY A 18 2.06 0.86 -21.37
C GLY A 18 2.15 0.71 -22.89
N ARG A 19 3.11 1.38 -23.51
CA ARG A 19 3.31 1.22 -24.96
C ARG A 19 3.71 -0.20 -25.31
N LYS A 20 4.24 -0.95 -24.34
CA LYS A 20 4.61 -2.34 -24.53
C LYS A 20 3.65 -3.28 -23.81
N ASN A 21 2.49 -2.77 -23.45
CA ASN A 21 1.46 -3.53 -22.77
C ASN A 21 1.94 -4.06 -21.42
N VAL A 22 2.73 -3.27 -20.72
CA VAL A 22 3.23 -3.62 -19.40
C VAL A 22 2.62 -2.64 -18.40
N ARG A 23 2.04 -3.16 -17.32
CA ARG A 23 1.45 -2.35 -16.28
C ARG A 23 2.50 -1.99 -15.24
N CYS A 24 2.40 -0.79 -14.69
CA CYS A 24 3.35 -0.31 -13.69
C CYS A 24 2.54 0.25 -12.52
N LEU A 25 2.69 -0.37 -11.36
CA LEU A 25 1.93 -0.02 -10.17
C LEU A 25 2.87 0.04 -8.98
N SER A 26 2.48 0.80 -7.97
CA SER A 26 3.16 0.76 -6.68
C SER A 26 2.17 0.39 -5.60
N VAL A 27 2.68 -0.13 -4.50
CA VAL A 27 1.86 -0.49 -3.35
C VAL A 27 2.45 0.18 -2.12
N THR A 28 1.61 0.83 -1.34
CA THR A 28 2.00 1.45 -0.09
C THR A 28 1.31 0.70 1.05
N PRO A 29 2.01 -0.20 1.74
CA PRO A 29 1.40 -0.94 2.84
C PRO A 29 1.47 -0.15 4.13
N GLY A 30 0.51 -0.38 5.01
CA GLY A 30 0.57 0.13 6.37
C GLY A 30 1.31 -0.85 7.26
N ASN A 31 0.87 -0.98 8.50
CA ASN A 31 1.49 -1.89 9.46
C ASN A 31 0.83 -3.25 9.39
N PHE A 32 1.66 -4.27 9.19
CA PHE A 32 1.20 -5.65 9.13
C PHE A 32 1.87 -6.47 10.22
N ASP A 33 1.20 -7.52 10.66
CA ASP A 33 1.74 -8.43 11.68
C ASP A 33 2.80 -9.31 11.05
N THR A 34 4.05 -8.93 11.26
CA THR A 34 5.20 -9.68 10.76
C THR A 34 6.21 -9.80 11.88
N PRO A 35 7.17 -10.72 11.79
CA PRO A 35 8.21 -10.80 12.81
C PRO A 35 8.94 -9.48 13.01
N MET A 36 9.17 -8.73 11.95
CA MET A 36 9.81 -7.41 12.06
C MET A 36 8.88 -6.42 12.74
N GLY A 37 7.59 -6.50 12.44
CA GLY A 37 6.62 -5.62 13.09
C GLY A 37 6.55 -5.85 14.59
N ALA A 38 6.77 -7.07 15.04
CA ALA A 38 6.77 -7.36 16.46
C ALA A 38 7.88 -6.62 17.20
N LEU A 39 8.99 -6.36 16.53
CA LEU A 39 10.09 -5.61 17.13
C LEU A 39 9.77 -4.12 17.27
N GLU A 40 8.76 -3.66 16.57
CA GLU A 40 8.34 -2.27 16.61
C GLU A 40 6.95 -2.14 17.21
N SER A 41 6.65 -2.95 18.18
CA SER A 41 5.30 -3.07 18.71
C SER A 41 4.73 -1.74 19.21
N GLY A 42 5.57 -0.90 19.82
CA GLY A 42 5.10 0.39 20.32
C GLY A 42 4.59 1.28 19.20
N GLN A 43 5.33 1.32 18.09
CA GLN A 43 4.92 2.11 16.96
C GLN A 43 3.72 1.50 16.27
N ALA A 44 3.69 0.17 16.17
CA ALA A 44 2.56 -0.51 15.58
C ALA A 44 1.27 -0.24 16.36
N ASP A 45 1.36 -0.16 17.69
CA ASP A 45 0.20 0.11 18.52
C ASP A 45 -0.37 1.50 18.24
N VAL A 46 0.50 2.48 18.00
CA VAL A 46 0.04 3.83 17.68
C VAL A 46 -0.74 3.82 16.38
N PHE A 47 -0.20 3.18 15.35
CA PHE A 47 -0.89 3.12 14.07
C PHE A 47 -2.18 2.32 14.16
N LYS A 48 -2.16 1.22 14.90
CA LYS A 48 -3.35 0.41 15.10
C LYS A 48 -4.46 1.22 15.75
N LYS A 49 -4.10 2.04 16.73
CA LYS A 49 -5.07 2.85 17.44
C LYS A 49 -5.71 3.87 16.50
N HIS A 50 -4.95 4.38 15.54
CA HIS A 50 -5.43 5.44 14.65
C HIS A 50 -6.01 4.93 13.34
N SER A 51 -5.88 3.65 13.06
CA SER A 51 -6.44 3.13 11.82
C SER A 51 -7.95 3.00 11.94
N ALA A 52 -8.62 3.09 10.80
CA ALA A 52 -10.07 2.93 10.78
C ALA A 52 -10.49 1.53 11.20
N LEU A 53 -9.71 0.53 10.82
CA LEU A 53 -10.04 -0.86 11.12
C LEU A 53 -9.54 -1.30 12.49
N LYS A 54 -8.75 -0.47 13.17
CA LYS A 54 -8.31 -0.72 14.54
C LYS A 54 -7.56 -2.03 14.70
N ARG A 55 -6.76 -2.41 13.70
CA ARG A 55 -5.94 -3.59 13.78
C ARG A 55 -4.80 -3.46 12.77
N ASN A 56 -3.79 -4.27 12.93
CA ASN A 56 -2.75 -4.40 11.93
C ASN A 56 -3.24 -5.30 10.81
N GLY A 57 -2.65 -5.18 9.63
CA GLY A 57 -2.96 -6.07 8.54
C GLY A 57 -2.30 -7.42 8.75
N LYS A 58 -2.84 -8.43 8.13
CA LYS A 58 -2.26 -9.77 8.15
C LYS A 58 -1.42 -9.98 6.90
N PRO A 59 -0.28 -10.68 7.01
CA PRO A 59 0.54 -10.94 5.83
C PRO A 59 -0.24 -11.55 4.68
N GLU A 60 -1.23 -12.37 4.99
CA GLU A 60 -2.07 -12.98 3.96
C GLU A 60 -2.84 -11.94 3.16
N GLU A 61 -3.18 -10.82 3.79
CA GLU A 61 -3.94 -9.79 3.11
C GLU A 61 -3.12 -9.07 2.05
N ILE A 62 -1.86 -8.76 2.37
CA ILE A 62 -1.01 -8.11 1.38
C ILE A 62 -0.62 -9.10 0.27
N ALA A 63 -0.45 -10.36 0.63
CA ALA A 63 -0.18 -11.39 -0.36
C ALA A 63 -1.35 -11.53 -1.33
N ALA A 64 -2.57 -11.48 -0.82
CA ALA A 64 -3.76 -11.55 -1.67
C ALA A 64 -3.81 -10.36 -2.62
N LEU A 65 -3.42 -9.18 -2.15
CA LEU A 65 -3.40 -8.01 -3.02
C LEU A 65 -2.46 -8.22 -4.20
N PHE A 66 -1.24 -8.70 -3.94
CA PHE A 66 -0.30 -8.93 -5.02
C PHE A 66 -0.81 -9.98 -6.00
N ALA A 67 -1.44 -11.03 -5.50
CA ALA A 67 -2.00 -12.04 -6.37
C ALA A 67 -3.09 -11.46 -7.27
N LEU A 68 -3.94 -10.61 -6.72
CA LEU A 68 -5.01 -9.99 -7.49
C LEU A 68 -4.45 -9.02 -8.54
N LEU A 69 -3.38 -8.31 -8.22
CA LEU A 69 -2.80 -7.37 -9.16
C LEU A 69 -2.20 -8.06 -10.38
N LEU A 70 -1.87 -9.35 -10.26
CA LEU A 70 -1.36 -10.11 -11.38
C LEU A 70 -2.48 -10.70 -12.26
N ASP A 71 -3.73 -10.53 -11.85
CA ASP A 71 -4.86 -11.08 -12.56
C ASP A 71 -5.10 -10.33 -13.88
N GLU A 72 -5.28 -11.06 -14.97
CA GLU A 72 -5.49 -10.45 -16.29
C GLU A 72 -6.75 -9.60 -16.35
N ARG A 73 -7.71 -9.88 -15.47
CA ARG A 73 -8.94 -9.10 -15.44
C ARG A 73 -8.71 -7.67 -14.99
N LEU A 74 -7.55 -7.38 -14.39
CA LEU A 74 -7.19 -6.03 -13.99
C LEU A 74 -6.28 -5.37 -15.03
N GLY A 75 -6.37 -5.80 -16.27
CA GLY A 75 -5.46 -5.33 -17.31
C GLY A 75 -5.51 -3.85 -17.61
N PHE A 76 -6.56 -3.17 -17.18
CA PHE A 76 -6.67 -1.72 -17.40
C PHE A 76 -6.09 -0.90 -16.25
N LEU A 77 -5.63 -1.56 -15.18
CA LEU A 77 -5.10 -0.88 -13.99
C LEU A 77 -3.61 -0.66 -14.12
N THR A 78 -3.20 0.60 -14.20
CA THR A 78 -1.79 0.95 -14.25
C THR A 78 -1.61 2.41 -13.83
N GLY A 79 -0.38 2.77 -13.46
CA GLY A 79 -0.07 4.15 -13.14
C GLY A 79 -0.60 4.62 -11.80
N ALA A 80 -0.93 3.72 -10.91
CA ALA A 80 -1.55 4.08 -9.65
C ALA A 80 -0.74 3.54 -8.47
N ASP A 81 -0.96 4.14 -7.31
CA ASP A 81 -0.46 3.62 -6.05
C ASP A 81 -1.63 3.02 -5.30
N ILE A 82 -1.46 1.79 -4.83
CA ILE A 82 -2.50 1.10 -4.07
C ILE A 82 -2.13 1.18 -2.59
N LEU A 83 -2.95 1.90 -1.83
CA LEU A 83 -2.73 2.09 -0.40
C LEU A 83 -3.52 1.04 0.36
N MET A 84 -2.82 0.22 1.14
CA MET A 84 -3.45 -0.82 1.96
C MET A 84 -2.96 -0.66 3.39
N ASP A 85 -3.65 0.19 4.16
CA ASP A 85 -3.20 0.57 5.48
C ASP A 85 -4.29 0.52 6.55
N GLY A 86 -5.41 -0.12 6.26
CA GLY A 86 -6.50 -0.19 7.22
C GLY A 86 -7.15 1.15 7.51
N GLY A 87 -6.91 2.13 6.66
CA GLY A 87 -7.53 3.43 6.80
C GLY A 87 -6.78 4.40 7.69
N VAL A 88 -5.48 4.16 7.93
CA VAL A 88 -4.70 5.07 8.77
C VAL A 88 -4.67 6.47 8.18
N VAL A 89 -4.36 6.59 6.90
CA VAL A 89 -4.31 7.90 6.26
C VAL A 89 -5.70 8.52 6.20
N ALA A 90 -6.68 7.72 5.83
CA ALA A 90 -8.06 8.22 5.72
C ALA A 90 -8.61 8.68 7.08
N SER A 91 -8.14 8.08 8.17
CA SER A 91 -8.59 8.46 9.51
C SER A 91 -7.92 9.71 10.04
N GLY A 92 -7.02 10.30 9.27
CA GLY A 92 -6.37 11.52 9.69
C GLY A 92 -5.21 11.30 10.64
N ALA A 93 -4.68 10.09 10.72
CA ALA A 93 -3.54 9.83 11.58
C ALA A 93 -2.33 10.65 11.19
N SER A 94 -2.32 11.18 9.98
CA SER A 94 -1.24 12.02 9.49
C SER A 94 -1.44 13.49 9.87
N GLY A 95 -2.39 13.77 10.74
CA GLY A 95 -2.67 15.13 11.14
C GLY A 95 -3.78 15.80 10.36
N LEU A 96 -4.40 15.04 9.47
CA LEU A 96 -5.49 15.55 8.65
C LEU A 96 -6.86 15.23 9.25
N SER A 97 -6.88 14.82 10.48
CA SER A 97 -8.11 14.41 11.11
C SER A 97 -9.09 15.57 11.21
N LYS A 98 -10.26 15.23 11.36
CA LYS A 98 -11.30 16.19 11.60
C LYS A 98 -12.03 15.85 12.80
#